data_aa5aa6bfe7e52597e836352d41151b19
#
_entry.id   aa5aa6bfe7e52597e836352d41151b19
#
_cell.length_a   1.000
_cell.length_b   1.000
_cell.length_c   1.000
_cell.angle_alpha   90.00
_cell.angle_beta   90.00
_cell.angle_gamma   90.00
#
_symmetry.space_group_name_H-M   'P 1'
#
loop_
_entity.id
_entity.type
_entity.pdbx_description
1 polymer ?
#
loop_
_entity_poly.entity_id
_entity_poly.type
_entity_poly.pdbx_seq_one_letter_code
_entity_poly.pdbx_strand_id
1 'polypeptide(L)'
;MPKIVIVDTDFENNDFEVRMAKDAGVDIALFNEREPEAIIRNAADADGVVTSYGKFPPKVFEALPNLRVVSRTGIGYDDIDVPAATKNGTAVCVVPGYGTEVVSDHAITLALCVLRRLNETDADMRAGIWDYTRHRPYGQ
;
A
#
# COMPACT_ATOMS: atom_id res chain seq x y z
N MET A 1 6.04 22.27 -17.13
CA MET A 1 6.90 21.15 -16.77
C MET A 1 5.97 20.11 -16.15
N PRO A 2 6.08 18.82 -16.47
CA PRO A 2 5.22 17.81 -15.82
C PRO A 2 5.37 17.86 -14.30
N LYS A 3 4.26 17.63 -13.59
CA LYS A 3 4.23 17.67 -12.13
C LYS A 3 3.67 16.38 -11.56
N ILE A 4 4.40 15.78 -10.61
CA ILE A 4 3.97 14.64 -9.83
C ILE A 4 3.72 15.08 -8.38
N VAL A 5 2.66 14.56 -7.79
CA VAL A 5 2.35 14.77 -6.39
C VAL A 5 2.33 13.43 -5.66
N ILE A 6 3.15 13.30 -4.62
CA ILE A 6 3.01 12.21 -3.65
C ILE A 6 1.99 12.67 -2.62
N VAL A 7 0.79 12.10 -2.64
CA VAL A 7 -0.30 12.53 -1.75
C VAL A 7 -0.20 11.90 -0.38
N ASP A 8 0.31 10.67 -0.32
CA ASP A 8 0.64 9.98 0.94
C ASP A 8 1.71 8.92 0.70
N THR A 9 2.43 8.58 1.76
CA THR A 9 3.46 7.54 1.75
C THR A 9 3.52 6.83 3.10
N ASP A 10 3.93 5.57 3.10
CA ASP A 10 4.31 4.78 4.27
C ASP A 10 5.82 4.51 4.34
N PHE A 11 6.59 5.09 3.44
CA PHE A 11 8.04 5.05 3.49
C PHE A 11 8.59 6.09 4.48
N GLU A 12 9.73 5.79 5.10
CA GLU A 12 10.40 6.72 6.03
C GLU A 12 10.81 8.04 5.36
N ASN A 13 11.17 7.99 4.06
CA ASN A 13 11.47 9.16 3.25
C ASN A 13 11.16 8.88 1.77
N ASN A 14 11.21 9.92 0.96
CA ASN A 14 11.00 9.86 -0.48
C ASN A 14 12.21 10.39 -1.26
N ASP A 15 13.40 10.25 -0.73
CA ASP A 15 14.64 10.77 -1.35
C ASP A 15 14.90 10.14 -2.73
N PHE A 16 14.49 8.89 -2.90
CA PHE A 16 14.63 8.17 -4.17
C PHE A 16 13.73 8.78 -5.24
N GLU A 17 12.45 8.99 -4.92
CA GLU A 17 11.46 9.57 -5.84
C GLU A 17 11.80 11.01 -6.19
N VAL A 18 12.22 11.80 -5.21
CA VAL A 18 12.67 13.18 -5.40
C VAL A 18 13.89 13.25 -6.34
N ARG A 19 14.86 12.37 -6.16
CA ARG A 19 16.02 12.29 -7.04
C ARG A 19 15.62 11.90 -8.46
N MET A 20 14.78 10.86 -8.61
CA MET A 20 14.30 10.43 -9.93
C MET A 20 13.54 11.54 -10.67
N ALA A 21 12.66 12.24 -9.97
CA ALA A 21 11.90 13.36 -10.54
C ALA A 21 12.84 14.47 -11.03
N LYS A 22 13.85 14.84 -10.23
CA LYS A 22 14.86 15.83 -10.58
C LYS A 22 15.65 15.41 -11.83
N ASP A 23 16.11 14.16 -11.88
CA ASP A 23 16.89 13.63 -13.00
C ASP A 23 16.05 13.58 -14.29
N ALA A 24 14.73 13.37 -14.17
CA ALA A 24 13.78 13.38 -15.27
C ALA A 24 13.27 14.79 -15.65
N GLY A 25 13.65 15.83 -14.93
CA GLY A 25 13.14 17.20 -15.17
C GLY A 25 11.65 17.34 -14.86
N VAL A 26 11.16 16.66 -13.82
CA VAL A 26 9.76 16.65 -13.39
C VAL A 26 9.67 17.36 -12.04
N ASP A 27 8.68 18.24 -11.88
CA ASP A 27 8.35 18.82 -10.57
C ASP A 27 7.74 17.75 -9.67
N ILE A 28 8.13 17.79 -8.39
CA ILE A 28 7.57 16.89 -7.38
C ILE A 28 7.16 17.67 -6.13
N ALA A 29 5.96 17.37 -5.63
CA ALA A 29 5.47 17.86 -4.34
C ALA A 29 5.08 16.68 -3.45
N LEU A 30 5.30 16.83 -2.13
CA LEU A 30 5.05 15.79 -1.14
C LEU A 30 4.05 16.29 -0.11
N PHE A 31 3.05 15.45 0.14
CA PHE A 31 2.04 15.64 1.18
C PHE A 31 1.90 14.33 1.97
N ASN A 32 1.07 14.33 2.99
CA ASN A 32 0.71 13.11 3.73
C ASN A 32 -0.78 13.18 4.10
N GLU A 33 -1.62 13.16 3.07
CA GLU A 33 -3.07 13.26 3.22
C GLU A 33 -3.76 12.26 2.29
N ARG A 34 -4.76 11.54 2.81
CA ARG A 34 -5.41 10.40 2.14
C ARG A 34 -6.85 10.66 1.73
N GLU A 35 -7.46 11.72 2.29
CA GLU A 35 -8.85 12.01 2.03
C GLU A 35 -9.05 12.73 0.69
N PRO A 36 -10.14 12.42 -0.03
CA PRO A 36 -10.39 12.93 -1.38
C PRO A 36 -10.28 14.44 -1.53
N GLU A 37 -10.80 15.20 -0.56
CA GLU A 37 -10.81 16.67 -0.59
C GLU A 37 -9.38 17.24 -0.52
N ALA A 38 -8.52 16.61 0.27
CA ALA A 38 -7.12 16.99 0.37
C ALA A 38 -6.35 16.62 -0.91
N ILE A 39 -6.62 15.43 -1.46
CA ILE A 39 -6.04 15.00 -2.74
C ILE A 39 -6.41 15.98 -3.86
N ILE A 40 -7.69 16.34 -3.98
CA ILE A 40 -8.16 17.31 -4.98
C ILE A 40 -7.44 18.64 -4.84
N ARG A 41 -7.33 19.15 -3.62
CA ARG A 41 -6.66 20.42 -3.34
C ARG A 41 -5.16 20.39 -3.69
N ASN A 42 -4.48 19.33 -3.28
CA ASN A 42 -3.02 19.23 -3.38
C ASN A 42 -2.53 18.81 -4.77
N ALA A 43 -3.37 18.08 -5.53
CA ALA A 43 -3.04 17.58 -6.86
C ALA A 43 -3.76 18.35 -7.99
N ALA A 44 -4.30 19.54 -7.72
CA ALA A 44 -5.11 20.30 -8.68
C ALA A 44 -4.40 20.59 -10.00
N ASP A 45 -3.10 20.72 -10.00
CA ASP A 45 -2.23 20.98 -11.16
C ASP A 45 -1.28 19.82 -11.50
N ALA A 46 -1.53 18.63 -10.94
CA ALA A 46 -0.68 17.47 -11.16
C ALA A 46 -1.02 16.72 -12.45
N ASP A 47 0.01 16.27 -13.15
CA ASP A 47 -0.08 15.32 -14.25
C ASP A 47 -0.11 13.88 -13.76
N GLY A 48 0.50 13.61 -12.60
CA GLY A 48 0.58 12.31 -11.99
C GLY A 48 0.50 12.36 -10.47
N VAL A 49 -0.02 11.29 -9.88
CA VAL A 49 -0.09 11.12 -8.43
C VAL A 49 0.55 9.79 -8.04
N VAL A 50 1.31 9.81 -6.96
CA VAL A 50 1.79 8.61 -6.24
C VAL A 50 1.08 8.54 -4.91
N THR A 51 0.64 7.33 -4.53
CA THR A 51 -0.13 7.10 -3.31
C THR A 51 0.13 5.71 -2.72
N SER A 52 0.08 5.61 -1.40
CA SER A 52 0.08 4.31 -0.69
C SER A 52 -1.35 3.88 -0.32
N TYR A 53 -2.16 4.80 0.23
CA TYR A 53 -3.49 4.51 0.75
C TYR A 53 -4.50 5.63 0.49
N GLY A 54 -4.20 6.57 -0.40
CA GLY A 54 -5.11 7.65 -0.76
C GLY A 54 -6.38 7.13 -1.40
N LYS A 55 -7.50 7.78 -1.11
CA LYS A 55 -8.82 7.40 -1.61
C LYS A 55 -9.15 8.17 -2.88
N PHE A 56 -9.41 7.45 -3.97
CA PHE A 56 -9.72 7.99 -5.29
C PHE A 56 -11.11 7.58 -5.77
N PRO A 57 -12.19 8.07 -5.12
CA PRO A 57 -13.55 7.91 -5.63
C PRO A 57 -13.77 8.75 -6.90
N PRO A 58 -14.91 8.57 -7.63
CA PRO A 58 -15.19 9.28 -8.89
C PRO A 58 -15.00 10.78 -8.83
N LYS A 59 -15.38 11.43 -7.72
CA LYS A 59 -15.25 12.88 -7.52
C LYS A 59 -13.81 13.41 -7.64
N VAL A 60 -12.80 12.58 -7.34
CA VAL A 60 -11.39 12.98 -7.48
C VAL A 60 -11.04 13.12 -8.94
N PHE A 61 -11.40 12.14 -9.76
CA PHE A 61 -11.15 12.18 -11.21
C PHE A 61 -11.93 13.29 -11.89
N GLU A 62 -13.17 13.54 -11.47
CA GLU A 62 -13.99 14.65 -11.98
C GLU A 62 -13.36 16.02 -11.68
N ALA A 63 -12.74 16.16 -10.50
CA ALA A 63 -12.08 17.39 -10.09
C ALA A 63 -10.67 17.57 -10.69
N LEU A 64 -10.03 16.49 -11.17
CA LEU A 64 -8.67 16.47 -11.69
C LEU A 64 -8.64 16.04 -13.17
N PRO A 65 -9.23 16.82 -14.10
CA PRO A 65 -9.37 16.41 -15.50
C PRO A 65 -8.04 16.27 -16.25
N ASN A 66 -6.96 16.84 -15.74
CA ASN A 66 -5.63 16.76 -16.32
C ASN A 66 -4.77 15.60 -15.76
N LEU A 67 -5.28 14.89 -14.77
CA LEU A 67 -4.56 13.77 -14.13
C LEU A 67 -4.42 12.60 -15.12
N ARG A 68 -3.21 12.25 -15.47
CA ARG A 68 -2.87 11.23 -16.48
C ARG A 68 -2.53 9.87 -15.87
N VAL A 69 -2.01 9.87 -14.65
CA VAL A 69 -1.59 8.63 -13.99
C VAL A 69 -1.79 8.70 -12.48
N VAL A 70 -2.29 7.61 -11.90
CA VAL A 70 -2.24 7.32 -10.47
C VAL A 70 -1.38 6.07 -10.29
N SER A 71 -0.28 6.19 -9.57
CA SER A 71 0.63 5.08 -9.24
C SER A 71 0.51 4.73 -7.77
N ARG A 72 0.03 3.53 -7.47
CA ARG A 72 -0.01 3.02 -6.11
C ARG A 72 1.27 2.25 -5.78
N THR A 73 1.85 2.52 -4.61
CA THR A 73 3.09 1.87 -4.12
C THR A 73 2.88 0.46 -3.57
N GLY A 74 1.78 -0.18 -3.94
CA GLY A 74 1.41 -1.53 -3.54
C GLY A 74 0.64 -2.28 -4.62
N ILE A 75 0.16 -3.47 -4.31
CA ILE A 75 -0.54 -4.35 -5.27
C ILE A 75 -2.07 -4.15 -5.26
N GLY A 76 -2.69 -3.88 -4.09
CA GLY A 76 -4.13 -3.62 -3.99
C GLY A 76 -4.50 -2.28 -4.64
N TYR A 77 -5.74 -2.13 -5.08
CA TYR A 77 -6.24 -0.88 -5.68
C TYR A 77 -7.71 -0.62 -5.36
N ASP A 78 -8.21 -1.21 -4.28
CA ASP A 78 -9.62 -1.10 -3.86
C ASP A 78 -10.01 0.33 -3.49
N ASP A 79 -9.05 1.16 -3.10
CA ASP A 79 -9.24 2.58 -2.81
C ASP A 79 -9.30 3.48 -4.07
N ILE A 80 -9.15 2.91 -5.28
CA ILE A 80 -9.12 3.63 -6.54
C ILE A 80 -10.29 3.17 -7.42
N ASP A 81 -11.19 4.08 -7.78
CA ASP A 81 -12.26 3.80 -8.72
C ASP A 81 -11.70 3.73 -10.16
N VAL A 82 -11.31 2.51 -10.58
CA VAL A 82 -10.72 2.27 -11.90
C VAL A 82 -11.67 2.62 -13.05
N PRO A 83 -12.98 2.32 -12.99
CA PRO A 83 -13.93 2.81 -13.99
C PRO A 83 -13.94 4.33 -14.15
N ALA A 84 -13.93 5.08 -13.05
CA ALA A 84 -13.87 6.55 -13.10
C ALA A 84 -12.52 7.05 -13.64
N ALA A 85 -11.40 6.44 -13.24
CA ALA A 85 -10.09 6.73 -13.79
C ALA A 85 -10.05 6.52 -15.31
N THR A 86 -10.58 5.40 -15.80
CA THR A 86 -10.66 5.09 -17.23
C THR A 86 -11.49 6.12 -17.98
N LYS A 87 -12.65 6.53 -17.43
CA LYS A 87 -13.49 7.57 -18.01
C LYS A 87 -12.77 8.92 -18.11
N ASN A 88 -11.92 9.24 -17.14
CA ASN A 88 -11.09 10.45 -17.13
C ASN A 88 -9.87 10.36 -18.05
N GLY A 89 -9.53 9.17 -18.58
CA GLY A 89 -8.31 8.94 -19.35
C GLY A 89 -7.05 8.80 -18.47
N THR A 90 -7.23 8.52 -17.18
CA THR A 90 -6.15 8.34 -16.19
C THR A 90 -5.73 6.87 -16.14
N ALA A 91 -4.46 6.61 -16.33
CA ALA A 91 -3.88 5.27 -16.12
C ALA A 91 -3.74 4.98 -14.63
N VAL A 92 -4.10 3.76 -14.20
CA VAL A 92 -3.87 3.28 -12.84
C VAL A 92 -2.75 2.24 -12.87
N CYS A 93 -1.68 2.50 -12.13
CA CYS A 93 -0.52 1.62 -12.03
C CYS A 93 -0.38 1.08 -10.60
N VAL A 94 0.02 -0.19 -10.49
CA VAL A 94 0.29 -0.88 -9.22
C VAL A 94 1.61 -1.63 -9.32
N VAL A 95 2.13 -2.15 -8.19
CA VAL A 95 3.36 -2.95 -8.15
C VAL A 95 3.01 -4.43 -7.96
N PRO A 96 2.78 -5.20 -9.03
CA PRO A 96 2.39 -6.60 -8.91
C PRO A 96 3.54 -7.48 -8.42
N GLY A 97 3.23 -8.49 -7.62
CA GLY A 97 4.13 -9.60 -7.30
C GLY A 97 5.21 -9.34 -6.25
N TYR A 98 5.46 -8.11 -5.81
CA TYR A 98 6.55 -7.81 -4.88
C TYR A 98 6.45 -8.52 -3.51
N GLY A 99 5.25 -8.77 -3.05
CA GLY A 99 4.99 -9.37 -1.73
C GLY A 99 4.51 -10.82 -1.76
N THR A 100 4.40 -11.46 -2.92
CA THR A 100 3.75 -12.77 -3.07
C THR A 100 4.40 -13.83 -2.19
N GLU A 101 5.72 -13.98 -2.25
CA GLU A 101 6.45 -14.98 -1.46
C GLU A 101 6.36 -14.69 0.04
N VAL A 102 6.62 -13.45 0.43
CA VAL A 102 6.60 -13.03 1.84
C VAL A 102 5.22 -13.23 2.47
N VAL A 103 4.15 -12.87 1.75
CA VAL A 103 2.77 -13.04 2.23
C VAL A 103 2.40 -14.52 2.31
N SER A 104 2.76 -15.33 1.32
CA SER A 104 2.47 -16.77 1.33
C SER A 104 3.22 -17.49 2.46
N ASP A 105 4.49 -17.19 2.66
CA ASP A 105 5.29 -17.75 3.76
C ASP A 105 4.70 -17.39 5.12
N HIS A 106 4.28 -16.13 5.27
CA HIS A 106 3.65 -15.68 6.51
C HIS A 106 2.31 -16.39 6.76
N ALA A 107 1.48 -16.53 5.73
CA ALA A 107 0.21 -17.25 5.84
C ALA A 107 0.41 -18.73 6.24
N ILE A 108 1.36 -19.42 5.63
CA ILE A 108 1.69 -20.81 5.96
C ILE A 108 2.25 -20.87 7.39
N THR A 109 3.12 -19.94 7.77
CA THR A 109 3.68 -19.86 9.13
C THR A 109 2.59 -19.72 10.16
N LEU A 110 1.64 -18.80 9.97
CA LEU A 110 0.51 -18.62 10.87
C LEU A 110 -0.35 -19.90 10.97
N ALA A 111 -0.64 -20.55 9.85
CA ALA A 111 -1.39 -21.80 9.84
C ALA A 111 -0.67 -22.90 10.65
N LEU A 112 0.63 -23.05 10.47
CA LEU A 112 1.43 -24.02 11.24
C LEU A 112 1.51 -23.65 12.72
N CYS A 113 1.65 -22.37 13.07
CA CYS A 113 1.63 -21.91 14.46
C CYS A 113 0.32 -22.30 15.16
N VAL A 114 -0.82 -22.09 14.51
CA VAL A 114 -2.13 -22.49 15.06
C VAL A 114 -2.26 -23.99 15.17
N LEU A 115 -1.98 -24.74 14.10
CA LEU A 115 -2.10 -26.20 14.09
C LEU A 115 -1.22 -26.88 15.14
N ARG A 116 -0.04 -26.34 15.37
CA ARG A 116 0.93 -26.88 16.34
C ARG A 116 0.79 -26.25 17.73
N ARG A 117 -0.14 -25.29 17.92
CA ARG A 117 -0.35 -24.57 19.19
C ARG A 117 0.95 -23.93 19.72
N LEU A 118 1.71 -23.36 18.81
CA LEU A 118 3.07 -22.89 19.11
C LEU A 118 3.07 -21.77 20.14
N ASN A 119 2.11 -20.84 20.05
CA ASN A 119 2.03 -19.69 20.97
C ASN A 119 1.79 -20.13 22.42
N GLU A 120 0.91 -21.12 22.64
CA GLU A 120 0.63 -21.66 23.97
C GLU A 120 1.82 -22.43 24.52
N THR A 121 2.49 -23.20 23.65
CA THR A 121 3.70 -23.93 24.03
C THR A 121 4.85 -22.98 24.38
N ASP A 122 5.07 -21.93 23.61
CA ASP A 122 6.08 -20.90 23.92
C ASP A 122 5.78 -20.18 25.23
N ALA A 123 4.51 -19.84 25.49
CA ALA A 123 4.11 -19.22 26.75
C ALA A 123 4.40 -20.12 27.96
N ASP A 124 4.09 -21.42 27.88
CA ASP A 124 4.40 -22.38 28.91
C ASP A 124 5.93 -22.50 29.13
N MET A 125 6.70 -22.60 28.05
CA MET A 125 8.16 -22.68 28.14
C MET A 125 8.75 -21.44 28.83
N ARG A 126 8.27 -20.25 28.52
CA ARG A 126 8.69 -19.01 29.20
C ARG A 126 8.31 -18.96 30.65
N ALA A 127 7.21 -19.63 31.02
CA ALA A 127 6.77 -19.80 32.42
C ALA A 127 7.51 -20.93 33.17
N GLY A 128 8.47 -21.61 32.55
CA GLY A 128 9.20 -22.74 33.13
C GLY A 128 8.40 -24.03 33.16
N ILE A 129 7.31 -24.13 32.41
CA ILE A 129 6.45 -25.31 32.36
C ILE A 129 6.88 -26.20 31.19
N TRP A 130 7.37 -27.37 31.48
CA TRP A 130 7.74 -28.39 30.48
C TRP A 130 6.74 -29.55 30.57
N ASP A 131 5.64 -29.45 29.78
CA ASP A 131 4.61 -30.48 29.71
C ASP A 131 4.09 -30.60 28.25
N TYR A 132 4.59 -31.58 27.52
CA TYR A 132 4.21 -31.85 26.13
C TYR A 132 2.76 -32.34 25.98
N THR A 133 2.06 -32.63 27.03
CA THR A 133 0.66 -33.13 26.99
C THR A 133 -0.37 -31.99 26.99
N ARG A 134 0.01 -30.79 27.48
CA ARG A 134 -0.92 -29.67 27.67
C ARG A 134 -1.46 -29.09 26.35
N HIS A 135 -0.59 -28.97 25.36
CA HIS A 135 -0.90 -28.31 24.08
C HIS A 135 -0.65 -29.28 22.92
N ARG A 136 -1.43 -30.36 22.86
CA ARG A 136 -1.34 -31.29 21.73
C ARG A 136 -1.79 -30.60 20.43
N PRO A 137 -1.11 -30.81 19.30
CA PRO A 137 -1.54 -30.30 18.01
C PRO A 137 -2.97 -30.67 17.66
N TYR A 138 -3.67 -29.79 16.94
CA TYR A 138 -4.99 -30.12 16.41
C TYR A 138 -4.90 -31.27 15.42
N GLY A 139 -5.80 -32.22 15.49
CA GLY A 139 -5.86 -33.36 14.55
C GLY A 139 -5.04 -34.59 14.97
N GLN A 140 -4.55 -34.64 16.22
CA GLN A 140 -3.95 -35.85 16.84
C GLN A 140 -4.83 -36.45 17.90
#